data_0cacb48998e6a9f087e55b6480200c7b
#
_entry.id   0cacb48998e6a9f087e55b6480200c7b
#
_cell.length_a   1.000
_cell.length_b   1.000
_cell.length_c   1.000
_cell.angle_alpha   90.00
_cell.angle_beta   90.00
_cell.angle_gamma   90.00
#
_symmetry.space_group_name_H-M   'P 1'
#
loop_
_entity.id
_entity.type
_entity.pdbx_description
1 polymer ?
#
loop_
_entity_poly.entity_id
_entity_poly.type
_entity_poly.pdbx_seq_one_letter_code
_entity_poly.pdbx_strand_id
1 'polypeptide(L)'
;MRQPAIEIRPSREPDRLDAALRSLALKEYDWLVISSANGARVAMERLAELFARPLDACGEALREWGVKVAVVGSGTAKALCPYGVSSPDATPEVFDAEHLVATFEAIVSDFTSTRFLSLRASRGRQILSEELVKRGATYEEVEAYHSADVEKASTDVLEALQGGKIAAVTATSSATVKSLLRLFGDASKNARWIALSPLTGSALEKEGIRPAGIAREATMTSLADCVAEVLNSAQN
;
A
#
# COMPACT_ATOMS: atom_id res chain seq x y z
N MET A 1 10.47 -16.00 -12.76
CA MET A 1 10.49 -16.56 -11.38
C MET A 1 9.79 -15.59 -10.42
N ARG A 2 9.17 -16.06 -9.35
CA ARG A 2 8.50 -15.22 -8.32
C ARG A 2 9.16 -15.50 -6.98
N GLN A 3 9.57 -14.43 -6.30
CA GLN A 3 10.01 -14.46 -4.92
C GLN A 3 9.18 -13.45 -4.13
N PRO A 4 8.34 -13.89 -3.19
CA PRO A 4 7.74 -12.97 -2.24
C PRO A 4 8.85 -12.28 -1.42
N ALA A 5 8.78 -10.97 -1.31
CA ALA A 5 9.69 -10.19 -0.48
C ALA A 5 9.11 -9.96 0.92
N ILE A 6 7.76 -9.90 0.97
CA ILE A 6 6.99 -9.70 2.19
C ILE A 6 5.86 -10.73 2.25
N GLU A 7 5.43 -11.05 3.45
CA GLU A 7 4.24 -11.84 3.76
C GLU A 7 3.19 -10.95 4.39
N ILE A 8 1.94 -11.18 4.01
CA ILE A 8 0.78 -10.56 4.64
C ILE A 8 0.25 -11.55 5.67
N ARG A 9 0.36 -11.17 6.94
CA ARG A 9 -0.11 -11.96 8.08
C ARG A 9 -1.29 -11.25 8.75
N PRO A 10 -2.16 -11.95 9.49
CA PRO A 10 -3.20 -11.30 10.29
C PRO A 10 -2.64 -10.18 11.16
N SER A 11 -3.47 -9.19 11.48
CA SER A 11 -3.11 -8.15 12.46
C SER A 11 -2.67 -8.78 13.78
N ARG A 12 -1.73 -8.14 14.44
CA ARG A 12 -1.29 -8.52 15.80
C ARG A 12 -2.25 -8.02 16.88
N GLU A 13 -3.17 -7.12 16.49
CA GLU A 13 -4.19 -6.51 17.36
C GLU A 13 -5.59 -6.73 16.74
N PRO A 14 -6.04 -7.99 16.54
CA PRO A 14 -7.31 -8.26 15.86
C PRO A 14 -8.52 -7.66 16.58
N ASP A 15 -8.52 -7.68 17.93
CA ASP A 15 -9.61 -7.12 18.71
C ASP A 15 -9.72 -5.59 18.54
N ARG A 16 -8.58 -4.91 18.37
CA ARG A 16 -8.56 -3.47 18.10
C ARG A 16 -9.07 -3.16 16.70
N LEU A 17 -8.73 -3.98 15.71
CA LEU A 17 -9.29 -3.86 14.36
C LEU A 17 -10.81 -4.05 14.39
N ASP A 18 -11.30 -5.05 15.08
CA ASP A 18 -12.73 -5.31 15.24
C ASP A 18 -13.47 -4.16 15.92
N ALA A 19 -12.91 -3.64 17.00
CA ALA A 19 -13.47 -2.49 17.71
C ALA A 19 -13.55 -1.27 16.80
N ALA A 20 -12.48 -0.94 16.08
CA ALA A 20 -12.45 0.18 15.14
C ALA A 20 -13.47 0.03 14.00
N LEU A 21 -13.62 -1.17 13.43
CA LEU A 21 -14.64 -1.43 12.42
C LEU A 21 -16.07 -1.31 12.96
N ARG A 22 -16.31 -1.71 14.22
CA ARG A 22 -17.61 -1.51 14.89
C ARG A 22 -17.91 -0.04 15.14
N SER A 23 -16.90 0.76 15.48
CA SER A 23 -17.01 2.21 15.70
C SER A 23 -17.41 2.97 14.42
N LEU A 24 -17.13 2.44 13.21
CA LEU A 24 -17.69 2.98 11.96
C LEU A 24 -19.23 2.92 11.95
N ALA A 25 -19.80 1.79 12.36
CA ALA A 25 -21.25 1.61 12.42
C ALA A 25 -21.91 2.49 13.52
N LEU A 26 -21.17 2.84 14.56
CA LEU A 26 -21.58 3.76 15.61
C LEU A 26 -21.41 5.24 15.24
N LYS A 27 -20.95 5.52 14.02
CA LYS A 27 -20.70 6.88 13.49
C LYS A 27 -19.65 7.65 14.31
N GLU A 28 -18.66 6.94 14.85
CA GLU A 28 -17.56 7.54 15.59
C GLU A 28 -16.45 8.09 14.68
N TYR A 29 -16.51 7.81 13.37
CA TYR A 29 -15.61 8.32 12.35
C TYR A 29 -16.38 8.84 11.14
N ASP A 30 -15.84 9.91 10.55
CA ASP A 30 -16.37 10.52 9.32
C ASP A 30 -15.69 9.94 8.07
N TRP A 31 -14.42 9.50 8.23
CA TRP A 31 -13.61 8.98 7.15
C TRP A 31 -12.96 7.65 7.51
N LEU A 32 -13.01 6.72 6.55
CA LEU A 32 -12.21 5.52 6.51
C LEU A 32 -11.09 5.69 5.49
N VAL A 33 -9.84 5.74 5.94
CA VAL A 33 -8.66 5.89 5.09
C VAL A 33 -7.97 4.55 4.91
N ILE A 34 -7.76 4.13 3.65
CA ILE A 34 -7.13 2.86 3.32
C ILE A 34 -5.94 3.12 2.38
N SER A 35 -4.75 2.77 2.82
CA SER A 35 -3.49 3.09 2.14
C SER A 35 -2.98 2.01 1.19
N SER A 36 -3.59 0.80 1.16
CA SER A 36 -3.11 -0.31 0.34
C SER A 36 -4.21 -1.27 -0.09
N ALA A 37 -4.03 -1.96 -1.23
CA ALA A 37 -4.95 -2.98 -1.72
C ALA A 37 -5.13 -4.15 -0.72
N ASN A 38 -4.07 -4.55 -0.02
CA ASN A 38 -4.17 -5.58 1.03
C ASN A 38 -4.98 -5.08 2.23
N GLY A 39 -4.79 -3.82 2.62
CA GLY A 39 -5.60 -3.18 3.67
C GLY A 39 -7.07 -3.12 3.29
N ALA A 40 -7.37 -2.77 2.03
CA ALA A 40 -8.74 -2.76 1.51
C ALA A 40 -9.40 -4.15 1.62
N ARG A 41 -8.72 -5.19 1.14
CA ARG A 41 -9.21 -6.56 1.22
C ARG A 41 -9.48 -7.00 2.67
N VAL A 42 -8.49 -6.86 3.54
CA VAL A 42 -8.60 -7.28 4.94
C VAL A 42 -9.72 -6.52 5.66
N ALA A 43 -9.79 -5.19 5.49
CA ALA A 43 -10.81 -4.36 6.12
C ALA A 43 -12.23 -4.75 5.68
N MET A 44 -12.45 -4.92 4.36
CA MET A 44 -13.76 -5.23 3.83
C MET A 44 -14.20 -6.67 4.14
N GLU A 45 -13.30 -7.66 4.02
CA GLU A 45 -13.57 -9.03 4.42
C GLU A 45 -13.95 -9.12 5.91
N ARG A 46 -13.19 -8.43 6.78
CA ARG A 46 -13.48 -8.42 8.21
C ARG A 46 -14.77 -7.68 8.55
N LEU A 47 -15.08 -6.57 7.86
CA LEU A 47 -16.34 -5.85 8.01
C LEU A 47 -17.53 -6.75 7.62
N ALA A 48 -17.44 -7.46 6.48
CA ALA A 48 -18.46 -8.39 6.04
C ALA A 48 -18.73 -9.49 7.08
N GLU A 49 -17.68 -10.07 7.66
CA GLU A 49 -17.80 -11.07 8.74
C GLU A 49 -18.45 -10.49 10.00
N LEU A 50 -17.97 -9.35 10.50
CA LEU A 50 -18.45 -8.74 11.75
C LEU A 50 -19.93 -8.35 11.72
N PHE A 51 -20.43 -7.95 10.54
CA PHE A 51 -21.80 -7.49 10.38
C PHE A 51 -22.67 -8.46 9.61
N ALA A 52 -22.18 -9.68 9.34
CA ALA A 52 -22.86 -10.73 8.59
C ALA A 52 -23.47 -10.22 7.26
N ARG A 53 -22.67 -9.42 6.51
CA ARG A 53 -23.07 -8.83 5.23
C ARG A 53 -22.37 -9.53 4.06
N PRO A 54 -23.00 -9.57 2.86
CA PRO A 54 -22.31 -9.93 1.63
C PRO A 54 -21.12 -9.01 1.38
N LEU A 55 -20.06 -9.53 0.75
CA LEU A 55 -18.85 -8.76 0.48
C LEU A 55 -19.11 -7.50 -0.37
N ASP A 56 -19.95 -7.61 -1.38
CA ASP A 56 -20.34 -6.51 -2.28
C ASP A 56 -21.26 -5.45 -1.64
N ALA A 57 -21.81 -5.74 -0.45
CA ALA A 57 -22.62 -4.81 0.33
C ALA A 57 -21.84 -3.97 1.35
N CYS A 58 -20.51 -4.16 1.46
CA CYS A 58 -19.70 -3.40 2.41
C CYS A 58 -19.71 -1.89 2.12
N GLY A 59 -19.63 -1.50 0.83
CA GLY A 59 -19.69 -0.09 0.43
C GLY A 59 -21.04 0.56 0.72
N GLU A 60 -22.14 -0.19 0.62
CA GLU A 60 -23.47 0.28 1.02
C GLU A 60 -23.53 0.51 2.53
N ALA A 61 -22.99 -0.43 3.33
CA ALA A 61 -22.92 -0.28 4.78
C ALA A 61 -22.18 0.99 5.21
N LEU A 62 -21.02 1.27 4.59
CA LEU A 62 -20.27 2.49 4.88
C LEU A 62 -21.08 3.75 4.57
N ARG A 63 -21.81 3.77 3.45
CA ARG A 63 -22.71 4.90 3.10
C ARG A 63 -23.88 5.04 4.08
N GLU A 64 -24.52 3.92 4.48
CA GLU A 64 -25.58 3.92 5.51
C GLU A 64 -25.09 4.52 6.85
N TRP A 65 -23.84 4.24 7.20
CA TRP A 65 -23.22 4.79 8.42
C TRP A 65 -22.75 6.23 8.24
N GLY A 66 -22.78 6.78 7.03
CA GLY A 66 -22.29 8.12 6.72
C GLY A 66 -20.77 8.23 6.65
N VAL A 67 -20.07 7.10 6.52
CA VAL A 67 -18.61 7.04 6.45
C VAL A 67 -18.15 7.23 5.01
N LYS A 68 -17.29 8.23 4.78
CA LYS A 68 -16.61 8.48 3.51
C LYS A 68 -15.33 7.64 3.41
N VAL A 69 -15.00 7.20 2.20
CA VAL A 69 -13.82 6.37 1.95
C VAL A 69 -12.74 7.15 1.22
N ALA A 70 -11.53 7.16 1.77
CA ALA A 70 -10.36 7.75 1.12
C ALA A 70 -9.29 6.70 0.87
N VAL A 71 -8.61 6.81 -0.27
CA VAL A 71 -7.50 5.93 -0.66
C VAL A 71 -6.30 6.71 -1.15
N VAL A 72 -5.09 6.16 -0.94
CA VAL A 72 -3.85 6.81 -1.39
C VAL A 72 -3.62 6.61 -2.89
N GLY A 73 -4.15 5.55 -3.51
CA GLY A 73 -3.85 5.27 -4.90
C GLY A 73 -4.87 4.41 -5.63
N SER A 74 -4.78 4.45 -6.96
CA SER A 74 -5.70 3.75 -7.89
C SER A 74 -5.75 2.23 -7.70
N GLY A 75 -4.63 1.61 -7.29
CA GLY A 75 -4.58 0.18 -6.99
C GLY A 75 -5.46 -0.19 -5.79
N THR A 76 -5.51 0.66 -4.76
CA THR A 76 -6.39 0.51 -3.60
C THR A 76 -7.85 0.77 -3.98
N ALA A 77 -8.11 1.81 -4.79
CA ALA A 77 -9.46 2.07 -5.30
C ALA A 77 -10.02 0.88 -6.09
N LYS A 78 -9.22 0.30 -7.00
CA LYS A 78 -9.61 -0.92 -7.75
C LYS A 78 -9.87 -2.11 -6.83
N ALA A 79 -9.08 -2.27 -5.77
CA ALA A 79 -9.26 -3.37 -4.81
C ALA A 79 -10.54 -3.25 -3.99
N LEU A 80 -11.15 -2.07 -3.90
CA LEU A 80 -12.42 -1.83 -3.21
C LEU A 80 -13.65 -2.11 -4.08
N CYS A 81 -13.51 -2.13 -5.42
CA CYS A 81 -14.65 -2.35 -6.32
C CYS A 81 -15.46 -3.63 -6.01
N PRO A 82 -14.84 -4.80 -5.74
CA PRO A 82 -15.59 -6.02 -5.40
C PRO A 82 -16.41 -5.91 -4.11
N TYR A 83 -16.14 -4.91 -3.28
CA TYR A 83 -16.81 -4.68 -2.00
C TYR A 83 -17.87 -3.56 -2.07
N GLY A 84 -18.29 -3.17 -3.28
CA GLY A 84 -19.32 -2.16 -3.50
C GLY A 84 -18.87 -0.71 -3.31
N VAL A 85 -17.55 -0.44 -3.30
CA VAL A 85 -16.97 0.90 -3.35
C VAL A 85 -16.35 1.10 -4.73
N SER A 86 -17.15 1.53 -5.69
CA SER A 86 -16.71 1.75 -7.09
C SER A 86 -15.91 3.04 -7.28
N SER A 87 -16.16 4.04 -6.45
CA SER A 87 -15.47 5.33 -6.45
C SER A 87 -15.29 5.77 -5.00
N PRO A 88 -14.08 5.77 -4.44
CA PRO A 88 -13.80 6.40 -3.17
C PRO A 88 -14.10 7.90 -3.20
N ASP A 89 -14.47 8.48 -2.04
CA ASP A 89 -14.80 9.89 -1.91
C ASP A 89 -13.57 10.81 -2.01
N ALA A 90 -12.38 10.27 -1.72
CA ALA A 90 -11.12 10.97 -1.92
C ALA A 90 -10.04 10.02 -2.47
N THR A 91 -9.45 10.45 -3.60
CA THR A 91 -8.29 9.79 -4.22
C THR A 91 -7.40 10.90 -4.80
N PRO A 92 -6.13 11.01 -4.43
CA PRO A 92 -5.25 12.04 -4.95
C PRO A 92 -4.87 11.75 -6.40
N GLU A 93 -4.51 12.78 -7.17
CA GLU A 93 -4.00 12.63 -8.54
C GLU A 93 -2.60 12.00 -8.55
N VAL A 94 -1.74 12.40 -7.61
CA VAL A 94 -0.45 11.78 -7.35
C VAL A 94 -0.57 10.85 -6.16
N PHE A 95 -0.23 9.58 -6.34
CA PHE A 95 -0.54 8.50 -5.40
C PHE A 95 0.44 8.45 -4.22
N ASP A 96 0.39 9.46 -3.36
CA ASP A 96 1.14 9.55 -2.11
C ASP A 96 0.31 10.18 -0.98
N ALA A 97 0.87 10.15 0.23
CA ALA A 97 0.19 10.64 1.42
C ALA A 97 0.08 12.16 1.43
N GLU A 98 1.09 12.83 0.91
CA GLU A 98 1.19 14.29 0.83
C GLU A 98 0.07 14.88 -0.04
N HIS A 99 -0.17 14.27 -1.20
CA HIS A 99 -1.25 14.69 -2.10
C HIS A 99 -2.63 14.30 -1.58
N LEU A 100 -2.76 13.20 -0.80
CA LEU A 100 -4.02 12.90 -0.12
C LEU A 100 -4.34 13.93 0.95
N VAL A 101 -3.35 14.45 1.68
CA VAL A 101 -3.54 15.59 2.60
C VAL A 101 -4.06 16.81 1.84
N ALA A 102 -3.45 17.17 0.71
CA ALA A 102 -3.91 18.29 -0.12
C ALA A 102 -5.35 18.06 -0.66
N THR A 103 -5.69 16.82 -0.99
CA THR A 103 -7.06 16.45 -1.38
C THR A 103 -8.04 16.70 -0.23
N PHE A 104 -7.69 16.30 1.00
CA PHE A 104 -8.51 16.59 2.17
C PHE A 104 -8.65 18.08 2.45
N GLU A 105 -7.60 18.88 2.27
CA GLU A 105 -7.66 20.36 2.43
C GLU A 105 -8.69 21.00 1.48
N ALA A 106 -8.89 20.41 0.30
CA ALA A 106 -9.87 20.91 -0.66
C ALA A 106 -11.32 20.53 -0.34
N ILE A 107 -11.56 19.45 0.43
CA ILE A 107 -12.90 18.89 0.62
C ILE A 107 -13.39 18.86 2.07
N VAL A 108 -12.49 18.97 3.06
CA VAL A 108 -12.81 18.99 4.49
C VAL A 108 -12.84 20.44 4.95
N SER A 109 -14.03 20.91 5.31
CA SER A 109 -14.23 22.30 5.73
C SER A 109 -13.74 22.61 7.14
N ASP A 110 -13.76 21.62 8.03
CA ASP A 110 -13.34 21.76 9.42
C ASP A 110 -12.67 20.46 9.91
N PHE A 111 -11.36 20.49 10.02
CA PHE A 111 -10.58 19.36 10.54
C PHE A 111 -10.79 19.12 12.03
N THR A 112 -11.10 20.16 12.81
CA THR A 112 -11.22 20.05 14.27
C THR A 112 -12.42 19.22 14.72
N SER A 113 -13.44 19.16 13.88
CA SER A 113 -14.63 18.32 14.08
C SER A 113 -14.59 17.00 13.31
N THR A 114 -13.56 16.76 12.48
CA THR A 114 -13.48 15.59 11.60
C THR A 114 -12.65 14.47 12.23
N ARG A 115 -13.18 13.25 12.16
CA ARG A 115 -12.57 12.04 12.74
C ARG A 115 -12.22 11.04 11.65
N PHE A 116 -10.96 10.66 11.61
CA PHE A 116 -10.41 9.73 10.63
C PHE A 116 -10.03 8.41 11.30
N LEU A 117 -10.47 7.30 10.72
CA LEU A 117 -9.93 5.97 10.97
C LEU A 117 -9.04 5.56 9.81
N SER A 118 -7.78 5.28 10.07
CA SER A 118 -6.84 4.77 9.07
C SER A 118 -6.52 3.30 9.30
N LEU A 119 -6.85 2.47 8.32
CA LEU A 119 -6.52 1.06 8.31
C LEU A 119 -5.30 0.81 7.42
N ARG A 120 -4.19 0.38 8.02
CA ARG A 120 -2.89 0.27 7.34
C ARG A 120 -2.12 -1.00 7.69
N ALA A 121 -1.01 -1.20 6.99
CA ALA A 121 -0.02 -2.20 7.37
C ALA A 121 0.66 -1.83 8.69
N SER A 122 1.24 -2.83 9.38
CA SER A 122 2.05 -2.65 10.60
C SER A 122 3.23 -1.68 10.42
N ARG A 123 3.62 -1.38 9.19
CA ARG A 123 4.74 -0.48 8.85
C ARG A 123 4.37 0.43 7.69
N GLY A 124 4.95 1.61 7.67
CA GLY A 124 4.72 2.65 6.67
C GLY A 124 5.06 4.03 7.23
N ARG A 125 4.95 5.07 6.38
CA ARG A 125 5.18 6.46 6.79
C ARG A 125 3.99 6.98 7.60
N GLN A 126 4.22 7.93 8.50
CA GLN A 126 3.19 8.53 9.37
C GLN A 126 2.72 9.91 8.89
N ILE A 127 3.00 10.27 7.65
CA ILE A 127 2.72 11.61 7.11
C ILE A 127 1.23 11.99 7.25
N LEU A 128 0.32 11.07 6.94
CA LEU A 128 -1.12 11.35 7.06
C LEU A 128 -1.51 11.69 8.50
N SER A 129 -1.06 10.89 9.49
CA SER A 129 -1.36 11.14 10.90
C SER A 129 -0.76 12.46 11.37
N GLU A 130 0.51 12.71 11.05
CA GLU A 130 1.21 13.92 11.46
C GLU A 130 0.52 15.18 10.88
N GLU A 131 0.22 15.16 9.59
CA GLU A 131 -0.34 16.33 8.90
C GLU A 131 -1.81 16.59 9.25
N LEU A 132 -2.65 15.55 9.40
CA LEU A 132 -4.05 15.72 9.76
C LEU A 132 -4.22 16.12 11.24
N VAL A 133 -3.40 15.56 12.14
CA VAL A 133 -3.40 15.96 13.56
C VAL A 133 -2.92 17.41 13.74
N LYS A 134 -1.90 17.87 12.98
CA LYS A 134 -1.48 19.29 12.99
C LYS A 134 -2.62 20.25 12.61
N ARG A 135 -3.56 19.80 11.78
CA ARG A 135 -4.75 20.57 11.37
C ARG A 135 -5.91 20.47 12.38
N GLY A 136 -5.70 19.74 13.47
CA GLY A 136 -6.67 19.58 14.55
C GLY A 136 -7.62 18.40 14.41
N ALA A 137 -7.45 17.54 13.37
CA ALA A 137 -8.29 16.36 13.19
C ALA A 137 -8.03 15.31 14.28
N THR A 138 -9.07 14.56 14.62
CA THR A 138 -8.93 13.30 15.35
C THR A 138 -8.53 12.23 14.34
N TYR A 139 -7.39 11.58 14.56
CA TYR A 139 -6.87 10.58 13.66
C TYR A 139 -6.44 9.33 14.42
N GLU A 140 -7.06 8.20 14.12
CA GLU A 140 -6.71 6.91 14.69
C GLU A 140 -6.12 6.00 13.63
N GLU A 141 -4.98 5.38 13.94
CA GLU A 141 -4.35 4.35 13.12
C GLU A 141 -4.56 2.97 13.74
N VAL A 142 -5.02 2.02 12.91
CA VAL A 142 -5.20 0.63 13.32
C VAL A 142 -4.50 -0.28 12.32
N GLU A 143 -3.74 -1.25 12.84
CA GLU A 143 -3.09 -2.27 12.03
C GLU A 143 -4.16 -3.21 11.43
N ALA A 144 -4.42 -3.07 10.13
CA ALA A 144 -5.29 -3.98 9.40
C ALA A 144 -4.61 -5.35 9.18
N TYR A 145 -3.31 -5.33 8.88
CA TYR A 145 -2.53 -6.53 8.66
C TYR A 145 -1.06 -6.32 9.04
N HIS A 146 -0.42 -7.41 9.44
CA HIS A 146 1.01 -7.40 9.68
C HIS A 146 1.79 -7.68 8.40
N SER A 147 2.64 -6.73 7.99
CA SER A 147 3.57 -6.90 6.88
C SER A 147 4.89 -7.43 7.43
N ALA A 148 5.14 -8.71 7.26
CA ALA A 148 6.37 -9.37 7.68
C ALA A 148 7.35 -9.52 6.51
N ASP A 149 8.65 -9.54 6.80
CA ASP A 149 9.64 -9.92 5.82
C ASP A 149 9.66 -11.44 5.65
N VAL A 150 9.82 -11.90 4.42
CA VAL A 150 10.08 -13.31 4.15
C VAL A 150 11.45 -13.68 4.72
N GLU A 151 11.53 -14.74 5.51
CA GLU A 151 12.76 -15.10 6.22
C GLU A 151 13.80 -15.81 5.34
N LYS A 152 13.32 -16.57 4.34
CA LYS A 152 14.17 -17.41 3.49
C LYS A 152 13.99 -17.08 2.01
N ALA A 153 15.11 -16.98 1.32
CA ALA A 153 15.12 -16.91 -0.14
C ALA A 153 14.71 -18.27 -0.74
N SER A 154 14.01 -18.22 -1.88
CA SER A 154 13.82 -19.40 -2.71
C SER A 154 15.18 -19.83 -3.28
N THR A 155 15.56 -21.09 -3.10
CA THR A 155 16.83 -21.63 -3.59
C THR A 155 16.97 -21.44 -5.09
N ASP A 156 15.91 -21.74 -5.85
CA ASP A 156 15.89 -21.59 -7.31
C ASP A 156 16.14 -20.17 -7.77
N VAL A 157 15.59 -19.17 -7.03
CA VAL A 157 15.77 -17.74 -7.36
C VAL A 157 17.18 -17.30 -6.99
N LEU A 158 17.70 -17.75 -5.86
CA LEU A 158 19.07 -17.46 -5.43
C LEU A 158 20.10 -18.01 -6.43
N GLU A 159 19.98 -19.28 -6.82
CA GLU A 159 20.83 -19.91 -7.83
C GLU A 159 20.74 -19.20 -9.19
N ALA A 160 19.54 -18.78 -9.60
CA ALA A 160 19.34 -18.06 -10.84
C ALA A 160 19.96 -16.65 -10.82
N LEU A 161 19.93 -15.95 -9.66
CA LEU A 161 20.62 -14.68 -9.47
C LEU A 161 22.15 -14.85 -9.53
N GLN A 162 22.67 -15.83 -8.80
CA GLN A 162 24.10 -16.17 -8.78
C GLN A 162 24.61 -16.56 -10.15
N GLY A 163 23.82 -17.30 -10.90
CA GLY A 163 24.13 -17.75 -12.26
C GLY A 163 23.87 -16.70 -13.34
N GLY A 164 23.51 -15.46 -13.00
CA GLY A 164 23.24 -14.37 -13.96
C GLY A 164 22.03 -14.60 -14.86
N LYS A 165 21.13 -15.52 -14.50
CA LYS A 165 19.92 -15.86 -15.29
C LYS A 165 18.76 -14.90 -15.07
N ILE A 166 18.85 -14.02 -14.05
CA ILE A 166 17.84 -12.99 -13.76
C ILE A 166 18.41 -11.65 -14.23
N ALA A 167 17.85 -11.13 -15.31
CA ALA A 167 18.30 -9.88 -15.92
C ALA A 167 17.83 -8.63 -15.16
N ALA A 168 16.66 -8.70 -14.51
CA ALA A 168 16.09 -7.56 -13.78
C ALA A 168 15.37 -8.01 -12.48
N VAL A 169 15.40 -7.13 -11.48
CA VAL A 169 14.67 -7.25 -10.22
C VAL A 169 13.77 -6.03 -10.08
N THR A 170 12.48 -6.24 -9.83
CA THR A 170 11.54 -5.15 -9.60
C THR A 170 11.28 -4.93 -8.12
N ALA A 171 11.22 -3.67 -7.70
CA ALA A 171 10.85 -3.28 -6.34
C ALA A 171 9.65 -2.33 -6.36
N THR A 172 8.63 -2.64 -5.57
CA THR A 172 7.38 -1.88 -5.52
C THR A 172 7.26 -0.94 -4.32
N SER A 173 8.20 -1.04 -3.38
CA SER A 173 8.26 -0.17 -2.19
C SER A 173 9.63 -0.23 -1.53
N SER A 174 9.92 0.73 -0.65
CA SER A 174 11.14 0.72 0.18
C SER A 174 11.26 -0.53 1.06
N ALA A 175 10.13 -1.07 1.53
CA ALA A 175 10.11 -2.32 2.30
C ALA A 175 10.52 -3.52 1.42
N THR A 176 10.03 -3.57 0.17
CA THR A 176 10.40 -4.61 -0.80
C THR A 176 11.88 -4.56 -1.13
N VAL A 177 12.46 -3.36 -1.33
CA VAL A 177 13.92 -3.17 -1.55
C VAL A 177 14.70 -3.80 -0.39
N LYS A 178 14.42 -3.39 0.84
CA LYS A 178 15.13 -3.89 2.03
C LYS A 178 15.00 -5.39 2.20
N SER A 179 13.80 -5.92 1.99
CA SER A 179 13.55 -7.36 2.13
C SER A 179 14.29 -8.18 1.08
N LEU A 180 14.27 -7.77 -0.19
CA LEU A 180 14.99 -8.47 -1.27
C LEU A 180 16.51 -8.41 -1.08
N LEU A 181 17.05 -7.27 -0.65
CA LEU A 181 18.48 -7.16 -0.34
C LEU A 181 18.89 -8.03 0.84
N ARG A 182 18.06 -8.12 1.87
CA ARG A 182 18.30 -9.03 2.98
C ARG A 182 18.28 -10.50 2.54
N LEU A 183 17.36 -10.87 1.64
CA LEU A 183 17.23 -12.24 1.16
C LEU A 183 18.37 -12.67 0.24
N PHE A 184 18.81 -11.79 -0.65
CA PHE A 184 19.71 -12.15 -1.75
C PHE A 184 21.09 -11.50 -1.65
N GLY A 185 21.26 -10.44 -0.85
CA GLY A 185 22.53 -9.76 -0.65
C GLY A 185 23.24 -9.44 -1.96
N ASP A 186 24.52 -9.79 -2.03
CA ASP A 186 25.37 -9.53 -3.19
C ASP A 186 24.91 -10.24 -4.47
N ALA A 187 24.21 -11.37 -4.37
CA ALA A 187 23.68 -12.07 -5.55
C ALA A 187 22.72 -11.22 -6.39
N SER A 188 22.02 -10.27 -5.75
CA SER A 188 21.10 -9.38 -6.44
C SER A 188 21.74 -8.13 -7.05
N LYS A 189 23.00 -7.83 -6.70
CA LYS A 189 23.70 -6.61 -7.18
C LYS A 189 23.99 -6.63 -8.70
N ASN A 190 24.11 -7.80 -9.28
CA ASN A 190 24.38 -7.96 -10.71
C ASN A 190 23.11 -7.84 -11.58
N ALA A 191 21.93 -7.90 -10.98
CA ALA A 191 20.67 -7.68 -11.69
C ALA A 191 20.35 -6.20 -11.81
N ARG A 192 19.62 -5.83 -12.88
CA ARG A 192 19.13 -4.46 -13.04
C ARG A 192 17.93 -4.22 -12.14
N TRP A 193 18.04 -3.29 -11.22
CA TRP A 193 16.94 -2.94 -10.33
C TRP A 193 16.03 -1.89 -10.98
N ILE A 194 14.73 -2.18 -10.97
CA ILE A 194 13.70 -1.30 -11.52
C ILE A 194 12.70 -0.97 -10.42
N ALA A 195 12.48 0.32 -10.20
CA ALA A 195 11.64 0.84 -9.14
C ALA A 195 10.25 1.22 -9.65
N LEU A 196 9.21 0.97 -8.85
CA LEU A 196 7.84 1.36 -9.14
C LEU A 196 7.62 2.88 -9.07
N SER A 197 8.40 3.60 -8.25
CA SER A 197 8.23 5.03 -8.02
C SER A 197 9.56 5.70 -7.66
N PRO A 198 9.66 7.04 -7.74
CA PRO A 198 10.84 7.78 -7.30
C PRO A 198 11.22 7.50 -5.84
N LEU A 199 10.23 7.34 -4.95
CA LEU A 199 10.47 6.98 -3.56
C LEU A 199 11.15 5.61 -3.41
N THR A 200 10.74 4.64 -4.23
CA THR A 200 11.37 3.32 -4.27
C THR A 200 12.77 3.39 -4.87
N GLY A 201 12.97 4.23 -5.90
CA GLY A 201 14.28 4.52 -6.48
C GLY A 201 15.25 5.10 -5.44
N SER A 202 14.82 6.11 -4.68
CA SER A 202 15.62 6.69 -3.59
C SER A 202 15.95 5.67 -2.49
N ALA A 203 15.07 4.67 -2.26
CA ALA A 203 15.36 3.60 -1.32
C ALA A 203 16.48 2.68 -1.84
N LEU A 204 16.55 2.40 -3.14
CA LEU A 204 17.67 1.68 -3.76
C LEU A 204 18.99 2.45 -3.67
N GLU A 205 18.96 3.76 -3.96
CA GLU A 205 20.13 4.62 -3.89
C GLU A 205 20.73 4.68 -2.46
N LYS A 206 19.90 4.72 -1.43
CA LYS A 206 20.33 4.65 -0.03
C LYS A 206 21.03 3.34 0.33
N GLU A 207 20.73 2.26 -0.39
CA GLU A 207 21.40 0.96 -0.25
C GLU A 207 22.59 0.82 -1.24
N GLY A 208 22.98 1.89 -1.91
CA GLY A 208 24.12 1.92 -2.84
C GLY A 208 23.80 1.32 -4.22
N ILE A 209 22.54 1.13 -4.57
CA ILE A 209 22.11 0.57 -5.85
C ILE A 209 21.48 1.66 -6.70
N ARG A 210 22.09 1.96 -7.85
CA ARG A 210 21.49 2.85 -8.84
C ARG A 210 20.37 2.11 -9.58
N PRO A 211 19.10 2.59 -9.54
CA PRO A 211 18.03 1.98 -10.32
C PRO A 211 18.32 2.09 -11.82
N ALA A 212 18.14 1.00 -12.55
CA ALA A 212 18.25 0.96 -14.01
C ALA A 212 17.05 1.60 -14.71
N GLY A 213 15.92 1.70 -14.00
CA GLY A 213 14.72 2.38 -14.44
C GLY A 213 13.78 2.67 -13.27
N ILE A 214 12.95 3.71 -13.46
CA ILE A 214 11.85 4.05 -12.56
C ILE A 214 10.59 4.15 -13.42
N ALA A 215 9.52 3.45 -13.03
CA ALA A 215 8.26 3.50 -13.75
C ALA A 215 7.71 4.94 -13.79
N ARG A 216 7.11 5.32 -14.93
CA ARG A 216 6.58 6.68 -15.16
C ARG A 216 5.39 6.98 -14.24
N GLU A 217 4.60 5.94 -13.94
CA GLU A 217 3.49 5.98 -13.01
C GLU A 217 3.63 4.85 -12.00
N ALA A 218 3.13 5.03 -10.79
CA ALA A 218 3.18 4.02 -9.73
C ALA A 218 2.12 2.91 -9.94
N THR A 219 2.11 2.32 -11.15
CA THR A 219 1.22 1.22 -11.57
C THR A 219 2.01 0.00 -12.01
N MET A 220 1.42 -1.19 -11.89
CA MET A 220 2.07 -2.43 -12.33
C MET A 220 2.27 -2.49 -13.85
N THR A 221 1.37 -1.87 -14.61
CA THR A 221 1.51 -1.74 -16.07
C THR A 221 2.73 -0.91 -16.42
N SER A 222 2.84 0.31 -15.86
CA SER A 222 4.00 1.18 -16.11
C SER A 222 5.32 0.56 -15.64
N LEU A 223 5.28 -0.23 -14.54
CA LEU A 223 6.47 -1.00 -14.11
C LEU A 223 6.86 -2.06 -15.15
N ALA A 224 5.90 -2.79 -15.72
CA ALA A 224 6.16 -3.79 -16.75
C ALA A 224 6.72 -3.15 -18.02
N ASP A 225 6.20 -2.00 -18.44
CA ASP A 225 6.70 -1.24 -19.59
C ASP A 225 8.15 -0.79 -19.36
N CYS A 226 8.45 -0.28 -18.16
CA CYS A 226 9.80 0.12 -17.78
C CYS A 226 10.79 -1.07 -17.80
N VAL A 227 10.35 -2.25 -17.35
CA VAL A 227 11.15 -3.48 -17.45
C VAL A 227 11.48 -3.78 -18.91
N ALA A 228 10.49 -3.74 -19.80
CA ALA A 228 10.69 -3.99 -21.23
C ALA A 228 11.65 -2.98 -21.87
N GLU A 229 11.49 -1.68 -21.57
CA GLU A 229 12.39 -0.62 -22.06
C GLU A 229 13.85 -0.85 -21.62
N VAL A 230 14.07 -1.15 -20.32
CA VAL A 230 15.40 -1.39 -19.74
C VAL A 230 16.07 -2.65 -20.33
N LEU A 231 15.30 -3.70 -20.58
CA LEU A 231 15.86 -4.94 -21.13
C LEU A 231 16.19 -4.80 -22.63
N ASN A 232 15.35 -4.10 -23.41
CA ASN A 232 15.58 -3.88 -24.84
C ASN A 232 16.75 -2.93 -25.11
N SER A 233 16.93 -1.87 -24.28
CA SER A 233 18.05 -0.94 -24.45
C SER A 233 19.44 -1.54 -24.18
N ALA A 234 19.50 -2.74 -23.63
CA ALA A 234 20.75 -3.44 -23.34
C ALA A 234 21.11 -4.50 -24.41
N GLN A 235 20.28 -4.69 -25.41
CA GLN A 235 20.55 -5.59 -26.54
C GLN A 235 21.14 -4.83 -27.76
N ASN A 236 21.16 -3.50 -27.69
CA ASN A 236 21.79 -2.61 -28.65
C ASN A 236 23.10 -2.04 -28.09
#